data_2366ee4ddaf9e6470c183a4ee866bfe7
#
_entry.id   2366ee4ddaf9e6470c183a4ee866bfe7
#
_cell.length_a   1.000
_cell.length_b   1.000
_cell.length_c   1.000
_cell.angle_alpha   90.00
_cell.angle_beta   90.00
_cell.angle_gamma   90.00
#
_symmetry.space_group_name_H-M   'P 1'
#
loop_
_entity.id
_entity.type
_entity.pdbx_description
1 polymer ?
#
loop_
_entity_poly.entity_id
_entity_poly.type
_entity_poly.pdbx_seq_one_letter_code
_entity_poly.pdbx_strand_id
1 'polypeptide(L)'
;PSNRWTPTRPPGMVYVPPGTFHMGPSDEDVNYSYTARNKSVSISGFWMDATEVTNNEYRQFTNWVRDSIAAKLMGFVKQGQDGNEYVDWKKATTIKWGDKATLEKIDAMIYTPDNRINNKKELDPSKIVYHSETFDFKEAAKRENAGVPRSKFKVVKDVIIYPDSLSWIRDYAYAYNEPMAKKYFSHPAFGNYPLVGVT
;
A
#
# COMPACT_ATOMS: atom_id res chain seq x y z
N PRO A 1 -10.04 -38.35 14.99
CA PRO A 1 -10.24 -36.95 15.33
C PRO A 1 -9.79 -36.10 14.13
N SER A 2 -10.76 -35.51 13.41
CA SER A 2 -10.45 -34.60 12.32
C SER A 2 -9.74 -33.39 12.93
N ASN A 3 -8.48 -33.21 12.58
CA ASN A 3 -7.77 -31.95 12.83
C ASN A 3 -8.55 -30.84 12.10
N ARG A 4 -9.50 -30.22 12.79
CA ARG A 4 -10.12 -28.98 12.29
C ARG A 4 -9.03 -27.93 12.21
N TRP A 5 -8.58 -27.65 10.98
CA TRP A 5 -7.73 -26.51 10.75
C TRP A 5 -8.48 -25.24 11.15
N THR A 6 -7.99 -24.57 12.17
CA THR A 6 -8.48 -23.25 12.57
C THR A 6 -7.47 -22.22 12.07
N PRO A 7 -7.91 -21.24 11.27
CA PRO A 7 -7.00 -20.20 10.81
C PRO A 7 -6.48 -19.41 12.01
N THR A 8 -5.18 -19.23 12.07
CA THR A 8 -4.54 -18.37 13.07
C THR A 8 -5.02 -16.93 12.87
N ARG A 9 -5.52 -16.31 13.93
CA ARG A 9 -5.94 -14.90 13.90
C ARG A 9 -4.76 -14.02 13.53
N PRO A 10 -4.81 -13.24 12.41
CA PRO A 10 -3.79 -12.26 12.11
C PRO A 10 -3.77 -11.15 13.19
N PRO A 11 -2.60 -10.64 13.58
CA PRO A 11 -2.50 -9.54 14.54
C PRO A 11 -3.30 -8.32 14.07
N GLY A 12 -4.06 -7.69 14.97
CA GLY A 12 -4.84 -6.49 14.67
C GLY A 12 -6.15 -6.73 13.91
N MET A 13 -6.43 -7.95 13.43
CA MET A 13 -7.63 -8.25 12.65
C MET A 13 -8.76 -8.85 13.49
N VAL A 14 -9.99 -8.62 13.03
CA VAL A 14 -11.23 -9.21 13.57
C VAL A 14 -11.83 -10.12 12.50
N TYR A 15 -12.30 -11.28 12.92
CA TYR A 15 -13.01 -12.19 12.02
C TYR A 15 -14.46 -11.73 11.84
N VAL A 16 -14.84 -11.51 10.59
CA VAL A 16 -16.22 -11.25 10.18
C VAL A 16 -16.80 -12.59 9.68
N PRO A 17 -17.81 -13.16 10.35
CA PRO A 17 -18.38 -14.44 9.94
C PRO A 17 -19.14 -14.31 8.60
N PRO A 18 -19.34 -15.42 7.89
CA PRO A 18 -20.16 -15.41 6.68
C PRO A 18 -21.58 -15.01 7.02
N GLY A 19 -22.20 -14.24 6.13
CA GLY A 19 -23.56 -13.76 6.34
C GLY A 19 -24.17 -13.17 5.07
N THR A 20 -25.45 -12.82 5.19
CA THR A 20 -26.20 -12.14 4.14
C THR A 20 -26.69 -10.80 4.68
N PHE A 21 -26.52 -9.75 3.91
CA PHE A 21 -27.01 -8.42 4.24
C PHE A 21 -27.73 -7.81 3.05
N HIS A 22 -28.58 -6.82 3.33
CA HIS A 22 -29.26 -6.03 2.31
C HIS A 22 -28.46 -4.76 2.04
N MET A 23 -28.09 -4.55 0.79
CA MET A 23 -27.38 -3.37 0.32
C MET A 23 -28.31 -2.54 -0.56
N GLY A 24 -28.42 -1.26 -0.27
CA GLY A 24 -29.26 -0.32 -1.01
C GLY A 24 -29.86 0.75 -0.10
N PRO A 25 -30.68 1.65 -0.65
CA PRO A 25 -31.33 2.71 0.13
C PRO A 25 -32.20 2.10 1.23
N SER A 26 -32.10 2.68 2.44
CA SER A 26 -32.95 2.34 3.58
C SER A 26 -34.22 3.20 3.63
N ASP A 27 -35.14 2.87 4.51
CA ASP A 27 -36.34 3.69 4.76
C ASP A 27 -36.03 5.12 5.22
N GLU A 28 -34.78 5.37 5.64
CA GLU A 28 -34.28 6.68 6.07
C GLU A 28 -33.61 7.47 4.92
N ASP A 29 -33.67 6.99 3.68
CA ASP A 29 -33.14 7.70 2.52
C ASP A 29 -34.00 8.92 2.18
N VAL A 30 -33.58 10.08 2.68
CA VAL A 30 -34.26 11.38 2.52
C VAL A 30 -34.36 11.81 1.06
N ASN A 31 -33.47 11.33 0.21
CA ASN A 31 -33.41 11.73 -1.20
C ASN A 31 -34.32 10.90 -2.12
N TYR A 32 -35.03 9.92 -1.58
CA TYR A 32 -35.96 9.06 -2.33
C TYR A 32 -35.40 8.59 -3.67
N SER A 33 -34.17 8.06 -3.67
CA SER A 33 -33.52 7.58 -4.88
C SER A 33 -34.12 6.21 -5.32
N TYR A 34 -35.36 6.23 -5.75
CA TYR A 34 -36.12 5.06 -6.19
C TYR A 34 -35.49 4.28 -7.36
N THR A 35 -34.42 4.80 -7.92
CA THR A 35 -33.66 4.14 -9.02
C THR A 35 -32.78 3.00 -8.51
N ALA A 36 -32.40 2.99 -7.23
CA ALA A 36 -31.58 1.94 -6.64
C ALA A 36 -32.46 0.93 -5.90
N ARG A 37 -32.44 -0.33 -6.32
CA ARG A 37 -33.16 -1.41 -5.65
C ARG A 37 -32.29 -2.07 -4.61
N ASN A 38 -32.87 -2.42 -3.46
CA ASN A 38 -32.20 -3.23 -2.45
C ASN A 38 -31.79 -4.58 -3.02
N LYS A 39 -30.55 -4.97 -2.75
CA LYS A 39 -29.97 -6.23 -3.19
C LYS A 39 -29.50 -7.03 -1.98
N SER A 40 -29.92 -8.28 -1.88
CA SER A 40 -29.33 -9.22 -0.91
C SER A 40 -27.97 -9.69 -1.41
N VAL A 41 -26.95 -9.51 -0.60
CA VAL A 41 -25.58 -9.94 -0.89
C VAL A 41 -25.09 -10.89 0.19
N SER A 42 -24.68 -12.08 -0.22
CA SER A 42 -24.07 -13.06 0.68
C SER A 42 -22.53 -13.00 0.54
N ILE A 43 -21.85 -12.93 1.64
CA ILE A 43 -20.38 -12.89 1.71
C ILE A 43 -19.85 -14.07 2.51
N SER A 44 -18.69 -14.58 2.10
CA SER A 44 -17.94 -15.56 2.90
C SER A 44 -17.27 -14.87 4.08
N GLY A 45 -16.96 -15.63 5.13
CA GLY A 45 -16.19 -15.10 6.26
C GLY A 45 -14.81 -14.61 5.84
N PHE A 46 -14.36 -13.50 6.44
CA PHE A 46 -13.07 -12.88 6.15
C PHE A 46 -12.49 -12.20 7.40
N TRP A 47 -11.21 -11.87 7.32
CA TRP A 47 -10.54 -11.08 8.33
C TRP A 47 -10.51 -9.62 7.88
N MET A 48 -10.77 -8.72 8.79
CA MET A 48 -10.73 -7.27 8.56
C MET A 48 -9.94 -6.60 9.68
N ASP A 49 -9.18 -5.57 9.36
CA ASP A 49 -8.50 -4.77 10.38
C ASP A 49 -9.51 -4.18 11.36
N ALA A 50 -9.19 -4.20 12.66
CA ALA A 50 -10.08 -3.71 13.70
C ALA A 50 -10.20 -2.19 13.71
N THR A 51 -9.20 -1.51 13.17
CA THR A 51 -9.08 -0.05 13.07
C THR A 51 -8.59 0.34 11.68
N GLU A 52 -8.86 1.55 11.26
CA GLU A 52 -8.28 2.14 10.06
C GLU A 52 -6.76 2.23 10.19
N VAL A 53 -6.05 2.03 9.07
CA VAL A 53 -4.60 2.20 9.01
C VAL A 53 -4.24 3.67 9.23
N THR A 54 -3.35 3.93 10.17
CA THR A 54 -2.90 5.29 10.48
C THR A 54 -1.74 5.76 9.60
N ASN A 55 -1.54 7.07 9.51
CA ASN A 55 -0.39 7.65 8.80
C ASN A 55 0.95 7.12 9.33
N ASN A 56 1.06 6.89 10.65
CA ASN A 56 2.29 6.35 11.27
C ASN A 56 2.58 4.92 10.81
N GLU A 57 1.57 4.07 10.79
CA GLU A 57 1.71 2.67 10.35
C GLU A 57 2.10 2.61 8.87
N TYR A 58 1.41 3.38 8.05
CA TYR A 58 1.72 3.40 6.63
C TYR A 58 3.10 4.01 6.32
N ARG A 59 3.57 4.98 7.12
CA ARG A 59 4.95 5.49 6.99
C ARG A 59 6.01 4.42 7.25
N GLN A 60 5.74 3.45 8.11
CA GLN A 60 6.66 2.32 8.29
C GLN A 60 6.78 1.51 7.00
N PHE A 61 5.66 1.26 6.33
CA PHE A 61 5.66 0.58 5.03
C PHE A 61 6.38 1.40 3.95
N THR A 62 6.06 2.68 3.80
CA THR A 62 6.73 3.53 2.80
C THR A 62 8.23 3.65 3.04
N ASN A 63 8.66 3.75 4.30
CA ASN A 63 10.06 3.77 4.67
C ASN A 63 10.74 2.43 4.34
N TRP A 64 10.09 1.31 4.64
CA TRP A 64 10.61 -0.01 4.31
C TRP A 64 10.83 -0.20 2.81
N VAL A 65 9.88 0.23 1.97
CA VAL A 65 10.04 0.18 0.50
C VAL A 65 11.17 1.09 0.06
N ARG A 66 11.22 2.33 0.54
CA ARG A 66 12.30 3.29 0.26
C ARG A 66 13.67 2.70 0.59
N ASP A 67 13.81 2.16 1.80
CA ASP A 67 15.07 1.61 2.29
C ASP A 67 15.47 0.34 1.51
N SER A 68 14.48 -0.46 1.07
CA SER A 68 14.70 -1.62 0.22
C SER A 68 15.26 -1.23 -1.15
N ILE A 69 14.69 -0.19 -1.78
CA ILE A 69 15.17 0.30 -3.08
C ILE A 69 16.59 0.87 -2.92
N ALA A 70 16.81 1.71 -1.90
CA ALA A 70 18.12 2.29 -1.65
C ALA A 70 19.19 1.22 -1.36
N ALA A 71 18.86 0.22 -0.57
CA ALA A 71 19.78 -0.89 -0.27
C ALA A 71 20.18 -1.66 -1.54
N LYS A 72 19.23 -1.92 -2.45
CA LYS A 72 19.52 -2.54 -3.74
C LYS A 72 20.44 -1.67 -4.59
N LEU A 73 20.17 -0.37 -4.70
CA LEU A 73 21.02 0.58 -5.45
C LEU A 73 22.44 0.69 -4.86
N MET A 74 22.58 0.55 -3.55
CA MET A 74 23.87 0.56 -2.86
C MET A 74 24.60 -0.79 -2.88
N GLY A 75 23.98 -1.85 -3.44
CA GLY A 75 24.54 -3.19 -3.45
C GLY A 75 24.49 -3.90 -2.07
N PHE A 76 23.61 -3.47 -1.17
CA PHE A 76 23.41 -4.11 0.14
C PHE A 76 22.43 -5.28 0.03
N VAL A 77 22.79 -6.24 -0.82
CA VAL A 77 22.03 -7.46 -1.08
C VAL A 77 22.82 -8.69 -0.69
N LYS A 78 22.13 -9.76 -0.39
CA LYS A 78 22.68 -11.09 -0.15
C LYS A 78 21.86 -12.13 -0.92
N GLN A 79 22.49 -13.16 -1.40
CA GLN A 79 21.80 -14.28 -2.04
C GLN A 79 21.25 -15.23 -0.98
N GLY A 80 19.99 -15.62 -1.15
CA GLY A 80 19.35 -16.67 -0.37
C GLY A 80 19.72 -18.06 -0.89
N GLN A 81 19.36 -19.09 -0.13
CA GLN A 81 19.53 -20.48 -0.51
C GLN A 81 18.69 -20.88 -1.74
N ASP A 82 17.64 -20.11 -2.02
CA ASP A 82 16.72 -20.26 -3.16
C ASP A 82 17.20 -19.54 -4.43
N GLY A 83 18.40 -18.95 -4.41
CA GLY A 83 18.97 -18.19 -5.53
C GLY A 83 18.40 -16.78 -5.71
N ASN A 84 17.45 -16.35 -4.86
CA ASN A 84 16.90 -15.01 -4.91
C ASN A 84 17.77 -14.01 -4.14
N GLU A 85 17.72 -12.74 -4.57
CA GLU A 85 18.39 -11.65 -3.89
C GLU A 85 17.49 -11.07 -2.79
N TYR A 86 18.05 -10.96 -1.59
CA TYR A 86 17.41 -10.36 -0.43
C TYR A 86 18.19 -9.16 0.07
N VAL A 87 17.49 -8.16 0.59
CA VAL A 87 18.12 -7.01 1.22
C VAL A 87 18.87 -7.43 2.49
N ASP A 88 20.11 -7.02 2.61
CA ASP A 88 20.86 -7.13 3.85
C ASP A 88 20.50 -5.98 4.81
N TRP A 89 19.49 -6.21 5.62
CA TRP A 89 18.95 -5.20 6.54
C TRP A 89 19.99 -4.71 7.57
N LYS A 90 20.98 -5.52 7.92
CA LYS A 90 22.06 -5.07 8.81
C LYS A 90 22.89 -3.96 8.18
N LYS A 91 23.12 -4.03 6.88
CA LYS A 91 23.80 -2.96 6.11
C LYS A 91 22.83 -1.83 5.76
N ALA A 92 21.60 -2.12 5.43
CA ALA A 92 20.60 -1.12 5.08
C ALA A 92 20.34 -0.13 6.22
N THR A 93 20.34 -0.56 7.48
CA THR A 93 20.19 0.33 8.65
C THR A 93 21.34 1.32 8.81
N THR A 94 22.49 1.12 8.16
CA THR A 94 23.61 2.06 8.20
C THR A 94 23.55 3.17 7.16
N ILE A 95 22.52 3.21 6.33
CA ILE A 95 22.35 4.23 5.26
C ILE A 95 22.19 5.62 5.89
N LYS A 96 23.12 6.51 5.56
CA LYS A 96 23.08 7.91 6.00
C LYS A 96 22.43 8.76 4.92
N TRP A 97 21.13 9.04 5.05
CA TRP A 97 20.31 9.72 4.06
C TRP A 97 20.74 11.16 3.70
N GLY A 98 21.52 11.82 4.54
CA GLY A 98 22.03 13.17 4.30
C GLY A 98 23.45 13.23 3.70
N ASP A 99 24.10 12.09 3.55
CA ASP A 99 25.47 12.03 3.07
C ASP A 99 25.57 12.14 1.56
N LYS A 100 26.50 12.95 1.05
CA LYS A 100 26.72 13.20 -0.37
C LYS A 100 27.02 11.90 -1.14
N ALA A 101 27.84 11.02 -0.56
CA ALA A 101 28.19 9.74 -1.19
C ALA A 101 26.96 8.80 -1.29
N THR A 102 26.05 8.83 -0.31
CA THR A 102 24.81 8.11 -0.37
C THR A 102 23.88 8.66 -1.45
N LEU A 103 23.70 9.99 -1.50
CA LEU A 103 22.87 10.67 -2.49
C LEU A 103 23.34 10.44 -3.94
N GLU A 104 24.63 10.27 -4.17
CA GLU A 104 25.17 9.91 -5.48
C GLU A 104 24.79 8.48 -5.90
N LYS A 105 24.82 7.53 -4.96
CA LYS A 105 24.45 6.12 -5.23
C LYS A 105 22.96 5.91 -5.46
N ILE A 106 22.12 6.69 -4.79
CA ILE A 106 20.65 6.62 -4.90
C ILE A 106 20.06 7.68 -5.85
N ASP A 107 20.88 8.25 -6.75
CA ASP A 107 20.46 9.33 -7.66
C ASP A 107 19.20 8.96 -8.49
N ALA A 108 19.01 7.68 -8.77
CA ALA A 108 17.80 7.17 -9.41
C ALA A 108 16.50 7.44 -8.61
N MET A 109 16.59 7.62 -7.28
CA MET A 109 15.47 7.95 -6.40
C MET A 109 15.29 9.45 -6.16
N ILE A 110 16.16 10.29 -6.70
CA ILE A 110 16.18 11.73 -6.46
C ILE A 110 15.49 12.45 -7.63
N TYR A 111 14.93 13.63 -7.35
CA TYR A 111 14.39 14.50 -8.40
C TYR A 111 15.43 14.79 -9.48
N THR A 112 14.99 14.77 -10.72
CA THR A 112 15.82 15.22 -11.86
C THR A 112 16.24 16.67 -11.67
N PRO A 113 17.39 17.11 -12.20
CA PRO A 113 17.90 18.48 -12.03
C PRO A 113 16.87 19.56 -12.30
N ASP A 114 16.04 19.37 -13.34
CA ASP A 114 15.00 20.33 -13.76
C ASP A 114 13.86 20.48 -12.74
N ASN A 115 13.65 19.46 -11.91
CA ASN A 115 12.58 19.42 -10.89
C ASN A 115 13.08 19.74 -9.48
N ARG A 116 14.37 20.09 -9.32
CA ARG A 116 14.95 20.41 -8.01
C ARG A 116 14.65 21.85 -7.59
N ILE A 117 14.13 22.01 -6.39
CA ILE A 117 13.95 23.32 -5.77
C ILE A 117 15.28 23.75 -5.15
N ASN A 118 15.76 24.92 -5.49
CA ASN A 118 17.05 25.47 -5.02
C ASN A 118 18.25 24.51 -5.21
N ASN A 119 18.25 23.72 -6.27
CA ASN A 119 19.28 22.71 -6.56
C ASN A 119 19.45 21.63 -5.48
N LYS A 120 18.49 21.50 -4.57
CA LYS A 120 18.56 20.56 -3.46
C LYS A 120 18.21 19.15 -3.93
N LYS A 121 19.07 18.20 -3.57
CA LYS A 121 18.82 16.78 -3.84
C LYS A 121 17.83 16.23 -2.82
N GLU A 122 16.59 16.06 -3.24
CA GLU A 122 15.51 15.49 -2.42
C GLU A 122 14.96 14.23 -3.09
N LEU A 123 14.46 13.31 -2.26
CA LEU A 123 13.84 12.09 -2.76
C LEU A 123 12.55 12.42 -3.53
N ASP A 124 12.37 11.78 -4.67
CA ASP A 124 11.17 11.88 -5.48
C ASP A 124 10.16 10.80 -5.04
N PRO A 125 9.03 11.17 -4.43
CA PRO A 125 8.03 10.21 -3.98
C PRO A 125 7.49 9.31 -5.10
N SER A 126 7.44 9.79 -6.34
CA SER A 126 6.97 9.05 -7.50
C SER A 126 7.88 7.87 -7.88
N LYS A 127 9.12 7.90 -7.43
CA LYS A 127 10.10 6.82 -7.65
C LYS A 127 10.13 5.79 -6.53
N ILE A 128 9.32 5.97 -5.48
CA ILE A 128 9.14 4.98 -4.42
C ILE A 128 8.01 4.04 -4.86
N VAL A 129 8.39 3.03 -5.62
CA VAL A 129 7.48 2.09 -6.26
C VAL A 129 7.57 0.74 -5.56
N TYR A 130 6.41 0.20 -5.17
CA TYR A 130 6.29 -1.15 -4.65
C TYR A 130 5.96 -2.13 -5.76
N HIS A 131 6.82 -3.11 -5.93
CA HIS A 131 6.63 -4.19 -6.87
C HIS A 131 5.76 -5.26 -6.23
N SER A 132 4.47 -5.27 -6.59
CA SER A 132 3.47 -6.20 -6.06
C SER A 132 3.32 -7.39 -6.98
N GLU A 133 3.49 -8.58 -6.42
CA GLU A 133 3.25 -9.84 -7.12
C GLU A 133 2.09 -10.57 -6.48
N THR A 134 1.04 -10.82 -7.25
CA THR A 134 -0.13 -11.56 -6.82
C THR A 134 -0.40 -12.74 -7.75
N PHE A 135 -1.09 -13.75 -7.23
CA PHE A 135 -1.48 -14.91 -8.02
C PHE A 135 -2.98 -14.83 -8.33
N ASP A 136 -3.34 -14.89 -9.61
CA ASP A 136 -4.75 -14.89 -10.03
C ASP A 136 -5.34 -16.30 -9.88
N PHE A 137 -5.93 -16.55 -8.70
CA PHE A 137 -6.60 -17.80 -8.39
C PHE A 137 -7.84 -18.04 -9.26
N LYS A 138 -8.54 -16.96 -9.66
CA LYS A 138 -9.78 -17.08 -10.47
C LYS A 138 -9.44 -17.56 -11.87
N GLU A 139 -8.43 -16.95 -12.47
CA GLU A 139 -7.98 -17.35 -13.79
C GLU A 139 -7.36 -18.75 -13.78
N ALA A 140 -6.54 -19.05 -12.77
CA ALA A 140 -5.92 -20.36 -12.61
C ALA A 140 -6.92 -21.50 -12.38
N ALA A 141 -8.08 -21.21 -11.79
CA ALA A 141 -9.12 -22.21 -11.51
C ALA A 141 -10.01 -22.55 -12.70
N LYS A 142 -9.91 -21.83 -13.80
CA LYS A 142 -10.69 -22.12 -15.00
C LYS A 142 -10.28 -23.48 -15.61
N ARG A 143 -11.29 -24.26 -16.01
CA ARG A 143 -11.06 -25.60 -16.58
C ARG A 143 -10.21 -25.58 -17.85
N GLU A 144 -10.33 -24.53 -18.66
CA GLU A 144 -9.53 -24.30 -19.87
C GLU A 144 -8.05 -24.11 -19.60
N ASN A 145 -7.69 -23.69 -18.39
CA ASN A 145 -6.34 -23.43 -17.95
C ASN A 145 -5.70 -24.63 -17.21
N ALA A 146 -6.37 -25.78 -17.23
CA ALA A 146 -5.83 -27.02 -16.65
C ALA A 146 -4.53 -27.40 -17.36
N GLY A 147 -3.43 -27.50 -16.61
CA GLY A 147 -2.09 -27.81 -17.14
C GLY A 147 -1.26 -26.61 -17.58
N VAL A 148 -1.79 -25.39 -17.52
CA VAL A 148 -1.00 -24.17 -17.76
C VAL A 148 -0.05 -23.90 -16.58
N PRO A 149 1.24 -23.57 -16.82
CA PRO A 149 2.19 -23.30 -15.75
C PRO A 149 1.74 -22.15 -14.82
N ARG A 150 1.96 -22.30 -13.52
CA ARG A 150 1.59 -21.30 -12.50
C ARG A 150 2.14 -19.89 -12.77
N SER A 151 3.29 -19.80 -13.39
CA SER A 151 3.91 -18.51 -13.74
C SER A 151 3.04 -17.63 -14.66
N LYS A 152 2.17 -18.25 -15.45
CA LYS A 152 1.23 -17.52 -16.33
C LYS A 152 0.13 -16.76 -15.57
N PHE A 153 -0.17 -17.18 -14.36
CA PHE A 153 -1.20 -16.56 -13.51
C PHE A 153 -0.62 -15.60 -12.46
N LYS A 154 0.65 -15.30 -12.60
CA LYS A 154 1.33 -14.29 -11.78
C LYS A 154 1.01 -12.90 -12.34
N VAL A 155 0.34 -12.09 -11.56
CA VAL A 155 0.05 -10.68 -11.88
C VAL A 155 1.09 -9.83 -11.17
N VAL A 156 1.86 -9.10 -11.95
CA VAL A 156 2.88 -8.17 -11.46
C VAL A 156 2.40 -6.75 -11.69
N LYS A 157 2.45 -5.92 -10.65
CA LYS A 157 2.08 -4.50 -10.73
C LYS A 157 3.11 -3.65 -9.98
N ASP A 158 3.52 -2.57 -10.61
CA ASP A 158 4.30 -1.52 -9.97
C ASP A 158 3.37 -0.44 -9.46
N VAL A 159 3.37 -0.24 -8.14
CA VAL A 159 2.45 0.67 -7.46
C VAL A 159 3.24 1.80 -6.82
N ILE A 160 2.92 3.04 -7.16
CA ILE A 160 3.42 4.21 -6.44
C ILE A 160 2.71 4.24 -5.09
N ILE A 161 3.48 4.10 -4.01
CA ILE A 161 2.93 3.92 -2.67
C ILE A 161 2.80 5.22 -1.88
N TYR A 162 3.42 6.31 -2.34
CA TYR A 162 3.32 7.56 -1.60
C TYR A 162 1.91 8.15 -1.75
N PRO A 163 1.23 8.49 -0.63
CA PRO A 163 -0.14 8.98 -0.68
C PRO A 163 -0.26 10.27 -1.50
N ASP A 164 -1.39 10.42 -2.19
CA ASP A 164 -1.70 11.65 -2.92
C ASP A 164 -1.92 12.81 -1.93
N SER A 165 -0.99 13.75 -1.92
CA SER A 165 -1.05 14.94 -1.08
C SER A 165 -2.18 15.91 -1.44
N LEU A 166 -2.79 15.73 -2.63
CA LEU A 166 -3.87 16.59 -3.13
C LEU A 166 -5.26 16.01 -2.84
N SER A 167 -5.36 14.85 -2.20
CA SER A 167 -6.65 14.19 -1.92
C SER A 167 -7.63 15.10 -1.17
N TRP A 168 -7.15 15.88 -0.22
CA TRP A 168 -7.97 16.84 0.52
C TRP A 168 -8.42 18.07 -0.28
N ILE A 169 -7.68 18.42 -1.34
CA ILE A 169 -7.98 19.59 -2.16
C ILE A 169 -8.96 19.24 -3.27
N ARG A 170 -8.90 18.03 -3.81
CA ARG A 170 -9.75 17.58 -4.92
C ARG A 170 -11.24 17.57 -4.56
N ASP A 171 -11.56 17.04 -3.38
CA ASP A 171 -12.94 16.82 -2.96
C ASP A 171 -13.49 17.98 -2.13
N TYR A 172 -12.61 18.80 -1.53
CA TYR A 172 -12.95 19.90 -0.63
C TYR A 172 -12.26 21.20 -1.06
N ALA A 173 -12.61 21.71 -2.24
CA ALA A 173 -12.04 22.93 -2.83
C ALA A 173 -12.12 24.18 -1.92
N TYR A 174 -12.94 24.13 -0.88
CA TYR A 174 -13.15 25.22 0.10
C TYR A 174 -12.53 24.95 1.47
N ALA A 175 -11.78 23.87 1.63
CA ALA A 175 -11.10 23.60 2.89
C ALA A 175 -9.86 24.49 3.03
N TYR A 176 -10.01 25.62 3.69
CA TYR A 176 -8.92 26.54 4.08
C TYR A 176 -7.89 25.93 5.05
N ASN A 177 -7.91 24.63 5.25
CA ASN A 177 -7.05 23.91 6.17
C ASN A 177 -5.72 23.53 5.52
N GLU A 178 -4.91 24.53 5.19
CA GLU A 178 -3.62 24.33 4.52
C GLU A 178 -2.69 23.28 5.16
N PRO A 179 -2.57 23.16 6.50
CA PRO A 179 -1.73 22.15 7.11
C PRO A 179 -2.17 20.73 6.77
N MET A 180 -3.48 20.44 6.77
CA MET A 180 -4.01 19.13 6.39
C MET A 180 -3.85 18.91 4.89
N ALA A 181 -4.12 19.91 4.05
CA ALA A 181 -4.03 19.79 2.61
C ALA A 181 -2.60 19.52 2.11
N LYS A 182 -1.58 20.12 2.74
CA LYS A 182 -0.19 20.07 2.24
C LYS A 182 0.69 19.05 2.96
N LYS A 183 0.41 18.73 4.22
CA LYS A 183 1.32 17.95 5.06
C LYS A 183 0.63 16.83 5.86
N TYR A 184 -0.59 16.49 5.54
CA TYR A 184 -1.36 15.52 6.31
C TYR A 184 -0.61 14.21 6.55
N PHE A 185 -0.03 13.62 5.51
CA PHE A 185 0.71 12.38 5.64
C PHE A 185 2.06 12.55 6.36
N SER A 186 2.77 13.64 6.12
CA SER A 186 4.15 13.80 6.59
C SER A 186 4.26 14.45 7.97
N HIS A 187 3.26 15.22 8.41
CA HIS A 187 3.35 15.96 9.66
C HIS A 187 3.08 15.06 10.88
N PRO A 188 3.92 15.09 11.92
CA PRO A 188 3.79 14.23 13.10
C PRO A 188 2.46 14.37 13.85
N ALA A 189 1.86 15.57 13.86
CA ALA A 189 0.57 15.82 14.52
C ALA A 189 -0.57 14.94 13.99
N PHE A 190 -0.51 14.54 12.72
CA PHE A 190 -1.51 13.68 12.08
C PHE A 190 -1.08 12.21 12.05
N GLY A 191 -0.06 11.83 12.80
CA GLY A 191 0.50 10.47 12.78
C GLY A 191 -0.51 9.37 13.12
N ASN A 192 -1.40 9.64 14.08
CA ASN A 192 -2.42 8.69 14.53
C ASN A 192 -3.79 8.89 13.85
N TYR A 193 -3.85 9.76 12.84
CA TYR A 193 -5.05 9.95 12.03
C TYR A 193 -5.10 8.92 10.91
N PRO A 194 -6.32 8.60 10.40
CA PRO A 194 -6.50 7.64 9.31
C PRO A 194 -5.73 8.05 8.06
N LEU A 195 -5.21 7.06 7.37
CA LEU A 195 -4.53 7.26 6.08
C LEU A 195 -5.55 7.62 4.99
N VAL A 196 -5.23 8.60 4.16
CA VAL A 196 -6.02 8.97 2.98
C VAL A 196 -5.13 9.15 1.74
N GLY A 197 -5.72 9.12 0.55
CA GLY A 197 -5.01 9.35 -0.71
C GLY A 197 -4.16 8.16 -1.18
N VAL A 198 -4.52 6.94 -0.79
CA VAL A 198 -3.92 5.68 -1.29
C VAL A 198 -4.91 4.97 -2.20
N THR A 199 -4.41 4.20 -3.18
CA THR A 199 -5.21 3.41 -4.14
C THR A 199 -5.08 1.92 -3.85
#